data_370dbb9646316fa63c4cfe8e5e614db8
#
_entry.id   370dbb9646316fa63c4cfe8e5e614db8
#
_cell.length_a   1.000
_cell.length_b   1.000
_cell.length_c   1.000
_cell.angle_alpha   90.00
_cell.angle_beta   90.00
_cell.angle_gamma   90.00
#
_symmetry.space_group_name_H-M   'P 1'
#
loop_
_entity.id
_entity.type
_entity.pdbx_description
1 polymer ?
#
loop_
_entity_poly.entity_id
_entity_poly.type
_entity_poly.pdbx_seq_one_letter_code
_entity_poly.pdbx_strand_id
1 'polypeptide(L)'
;MNITNTINQANHFIDKLETSNGFKLFERSEESCYATCFAIFIKSLLKQFNWLDFRSEKLAKKLNIDLYQMYQDKISDGVDWRYDKSFLQFYCFVLSSLNILNRTLSIQNLEIFKKILNIDVVTSLKKKGVDEGVGQSGNYSMFIAIFNIYANDFLKIDRSEQIKDWLNLNINRINNNGFWGTKANMDYLQFQNGYHQYEIFEYLKINYAPWNTAAKSTLLMADKYGHFAPYPGGGGCYDYDATFMLTSEFVDDIGQLNILKKTLSSILNEQNSDGGFCESKFIKYHKLPNIRNIISHILHQPAHIRLWSIYMNLNLCRFKHRNIYSYWAHPYREWDESNSWDTFFRLLTIYRICNYLNLEEKNLFQINNFPGIG
;
A
#
# COMPACT_ATOMS: atom_id res chain seq x y z
N MET A 1 -17.82 -17.86 6.30
CA MET A 1 -16.62 -18.09 5.47
C MET A 1 -15.46 -18.42 6.38
N ASN A 2 -14.57 -19.31 5.96
CA ASN A 2 -13.45 -19.76 6.80
C ASN A 2 -12.18 -18.97 6.46
N ILE A 3 -11.80 -18.04 7.31
CA ILE A 3 -10.60 -17.19 7.14
C ILE A 3 -9.34 -18.07 7.00
N THR A 4 -9.24 -19.15 7.78
CA THR A 4 -8.11 -20.09 7.69
C THR A 4 -7.98 -20.69 6.28
N ASN A 5 -9.11 -21.07 5.65
CA ASN A 5 -9.09 -21.59 4.28
C ASN A 5 -8.63 -20.50 3.27
N THR A 6 -9.12 -19.28 3.43
CA THR A 6 -8.71 -18.13 2.60
C THR A 6 -7.20 -17.90 2.67
N ILE A 7 -6.61 -17.94 3.87
CA ILE A 7 -5.17 -17.81 4.10
C ILE A 7 -4.38 -18.93 3.41
N ASN A 8 -4.82 -20.18 3.59
CA ASN A 8 -4.15 -21.33 2.99
C ASN A 8 -4.16 -21.27 1.45
N GLN A 9 -5.29 -20.90 0.88
CA GLN A 9 -5.42 -20.71 -0.57
C GLN A 9 -4.54 -19.56 -1.10
N ALA A 10 -4.48 -18.43 -0.39
CA ALA A 10 -3.61 -17.30 -0.74
C ALA A 10 -2.13 -17.69 -0.67
N ASN A 11 -1.72 -18.44 0.36
CA ASN A 11 -0.36 -18.95 0.46
C ASN A 11 0.00 -19.85 -0.73
N HIS A 12 -0.91 -20.77 -1.12
CA HIS A 12 -0.73 -21.66 -2.27
C HIS A 12 -0.68 -20.88 -3.60
N PHE A 13 -1.49 -19.82 -3.73
CA PHE A 13 -1.43 -18.93 -4.90
C PHE A 13 -0.04 -18.29 -5.06
N ILE A 14 0.56 -17.80 -3.98
CA ILE A 14 1.91 -17.22 -4.02
C ILE A 14 2.96 -18.27 -4.40
N ASP A 15 2.82 -19.51 -3.93
CA ASP A 15 3.75 -20.60 -4.30
C ASP A 15 3.73 -20.88 -5.81
N LYS A 16 2.57 -20.76 -6.47
CA LYS A 16 2.45 -20.92 -7.93
C LYS A 16 3.12 -19.80 -8.74
N LEU A 17 3.31 -18.63 -8.13
CA LEU A 17 3.99 -17.50 -8.78
C LEU A 17 5.51 -17.58 -8.68
N GLU A 18 6.06 -18.55 -7.93
CA GLU A 18 7.51 -18.73 -7.79
C GLU A 18 8.15 -19.14 -9.13
N THR A 19 9.32 -18.57 -9.42
CA THR A 19 10.16 -18.88 -10.58
C THR A 19 11.52 -19.39 -10.13
N SER A 20 12.40 -19.73 -11.06
CA SER A 20 13.78 -20.10 -10.72
C SER A 20 14.55 -18.98 -9.99
N ASN A 21 14.20 -17.70 -10.24
CA ASN A 21 14.98 -16.57 -9.75
C ASN A 21 14.23 -15.62 -8.82
N GLY A 22 12.88 -15.64 -8.82
CA GLY A 22 12.06 -14.73 -8.02
C GLY A 22 10.58 -15.07 -8.14
N PHE A 23 9.75 -14.05 -8.36
CA PHE A 23 8.30 -14.20 -8.44
C PHE A 23 7.70 -13.41 -9.60
N LYS A 24 6.57 -13.91 -10.12
CA LYS A 24 5.69 -13.19 -11.01
C LYS A 24 4.67 -12.37 -10.22
N LEU A 25 4.22 -11.26 -10.80
CA LEU A 25 3.14 -10.48 -10.19
C LEU A 25 1.80 -11.22 -10.28
N PHE A 26 1.53 -11.86 -11.43
CA PHE A 26 0.39 -12.72 -11.73
C PHE A 26 0.83 -13.82 -12.70
N GLU A 27 0.02 -14.86 -12.90
CA GLU A 27 0.44 -16.10 -13.56
C GLU A 27 1.04 -15.88 -14.96
N ARG A 28 0.44 -14.97 -15.75
CA ARG A 28 0.86 -14.69 -17.15
C ARG A 28 1.95 -13.62 -17.27
N SER A 29 2.39 -13.01 -16.16
CA SER A 29 3.41 -11.97 -16.20
C SER A 29 4.81 -12.54 -16.25
N GLU A 30 5.75 -11.70 -16.66
CA GLU A 30 7.16 -11.94 -16.44
C GLU A 30 7.52 -11.82 -14.94
N GLU A 31 8.70 -12.28 -14.59
CA GLU A 31 9.26 -12.10 -13.26
C GLU A 31 9.40 -10.60 -12.93
N SER A 32 9.09 -10.25 -11.69
CA SER A 32 9.13 -8.86 -11.23
C SER A 32 9.87 -8.76 -9.90
N CYS A 33 10.76 -7.78 -9.80
CA CYS A 33 11.43 -7.44 -8.54
C CYS A 33 10.42 -7.03 -7.44
N TYR A 34 9.35 -6.32 -7.81
CA TYR A 34 8.26 -5.97 -6.89
C TYR A 34 7.48 -7.20 -6.42
N ALA A 35 7.19 -8.13 -7.32
CA ALA A 35 6.50 -9.37 -6.97
C ALA A 35 7.31 -10.21 -5.97
N THR A 36 8.63 -10.18 -6.08
CA THR A 36 9.52 -10.82 -5.11
C THR A 36 9.37 -10.20 -3.72
N CYS A 37 9.26 -8.88 -3.62
CA CYS A 37 9.00 -8.20 -2.34
C CYS A 37 7.62 -8.60 -1.78
N PHE A 38 6.56 -8.60 -2.59
CA PHE A 38 5.22 -8.98 -2.15
C PHE A 38 5.15 -10.44 -1.67
N ALA A 39 5.86 -11.36 -2.34
CA ALA A 39 5.95 -12.74 -1.88
C ALA A 39 6.61 -12.83 -0.50
N ILE A 40 7.70 -12.10 -0.25
CA ILE A 40 8.37 -12.04 1.06
C ILE A 40 7.40 -11.48 2.11
N PHE A 41 6.70 -10.39 1.81
CA PHE A 41 5.74 -9.78 2.71
C PHE A 41 4.60 -10.73 3.07
N ILE A 42 4.00 -11.40 2.07
CA ILE A 42 2.92 -12.38 2.31
C ILE A 42 3.43 -13.56 3.13
N LYS A 43 4.59 -14.12 2.80
CA LYS A 43 5.18 -15.23 3.54
C LYS A 43 5.47 -14.86 5.00
N SER A 44 5.95 -13.63 5.25
CA SER A 44 6.14 -13.11 6.60
C SER A 44 4.82 -12.94 7.34
N LEU A 45 3.84 -12.27 6.70
CA LEU A 45 2.51 -12.06 7.26
C LEU A 45 1.83 -13.37 7.66
N LEU A 46 2.00 -14.43 6.86
CA LEU A 46 1.44 -15.77 7.08
C LEU A 46 2.35 -16.71 7.90
N LYS A 47 3.37 -16.17 8.57
CA LYS A 47 4.29 -16.91 9.46
C LYS A 47 5.05 -18.07 8.79
N GLN A 48 5.36 -17.95 7.51
CA GLN A 48 6.10 -18.95 6.75
C GLN A 48 7.63 -18.83 6.97
N PHE A 49 8.07 -18.81 8.22
CA PHE A 49 9.47 -18.49 8.58
C PHE A 49 10.46 -19.50 8.02
N ASN A 50 10.18 -20.80 8.09
CA ASN A 50 11.06 -21.84 7.53
C ASN A 50 11.28 -21.63 6.01
N TRP A 51 10.23 -21.19 5.32
CA TRP A 51 10.31 -20.86 3.90
C TRP A 51 11.21 -19.64 3.65
N LEU A 52 11.07 -18.60 4.46
CA LEU A 52 11.86 -17.36 4.41
C LEU A 52 13.33 -17.65 4.73
N ASP A 53 13.63 -18.38 5.81
CA ASP A 53 14.98 -18.69 6.25
C ASP A 53 15.74 -19.47 5.19
N PHE A 54 15.11 -20.50 4.61
CA PHE A 54 15.72 -21.32 3.55
C PHE A 54 16.09 -20.51 2.30
N ARG A 55 15.34 -19.47 1.97
CA ARG A 55 15.52 -18.65 0.76
C ARG A 55 16.21 -17.32 1.01
N SER A 56 16.46 -16.97 2.25
CA SER A 56 16.87 -15.61 2.67
C SER A 56 18.09 -15.08 1.90
N GLU A 57 19.12 -15.89 1.75
CA GLU A 57 20.36 -15.47 1.07
C GLU A 57 20.15 -15.24 -0.43
N LYS A 58 19.45 -16.17 -1.10
CA LYS A 58 19.15 -16.09 -2.53
C LYS A 58 18.30 -14.86 -2.84
N LEU A 59 17.21 -14.65 -2.08
CA LEU A 59 16.30 -13.53 -2.27
C LEU A 59 16.97 -12.19 -1.98
N ALA A 60 17.75 -12.10 -0.90
CA ALA A 60 18.47 -10.89 -0.56
C ALA A 60 19.51 -10.52 -1.62
N LYS A 61 20.25 -11.51 -2.15
CA LYS A 61 21.20 -11.28 -3.26
C LYS A 61 20.48 -10.74 -4.49
N LYS A 62 19.35 -11.38 -4.86
CA LYS A 62 18.55 -10.92 -6.00
C LYS A 62 18.06 -9.48 -5.82
N LEU A 63 17.42 -9.17 -4.68
CA LEU A 63 16.91 -7.83 -4.41
C LEU A 63 18.01 -6.76 -4.46
N ASN A 64 19.20 -7.06 -3.95
CA ASN A 64 20.32 -6.14 -4.04
C ASN A 64 20.79 -5.92 -5.49
N ILE A 65 20.80 -6.95 -6.32
CA ILE A 65 21.14 -6.85 -7.74
C ILE A 65 20.09 -6.03 -8.48
N ASP A 66 18.82 -6.35 -8.30
CA ASP A 66 17.69 -5.67 -8.97
C ASP A 66 17.65 -4.18 -8.60
N LEU A 67 17.91 -3.85 -7.34
CA LEU A 67 17.93 -2.47 -6.86
C LEU A 67 19.07 -1.67 -7.50
N TYR A 68 20.27 -2.27 -7.54
CA TYR A 68 21.41 -1.62 -8.17
C TYR A 68 21.20 -1.43 -9.68
N GLN A 69 20.64 -2.44 -10.36
CA GLN A 69 20.32 -2.35 -11.79
C GLN A 69 19.32 -1.24 -12.06
N MET A 70 18.24 -1.17 -11.29
CA MET A 70 17.22 -0.10 -11.44
C MET A 70 17.84 1.29 -11.24
N TYR A 71 18.78 1.45 -10.30
CA TYR A 71 19.50 2.70 -10.12
C TYR A 71 20.34 3.07 -11.36
N GLN A 72 21.07 2.11 -11.94
CA GLN A 72 21.85 2.32 -13.15
C GLN A 72 20.96 2.68 -14.34
N ASP A 73 19.84 2.01 -14.52
CA ASP A 73 18.88 2.31 -15.58
C ASP A 73 18.35 3.73 -15.45
N LYS A 74 17.98 4.20 -14.24
CA LYS A 74 17.52 5.58 -14.02
C LYS A 74 18.60 6.61 -14.38
N ILE A 75 19.88 6.34 -14.07
CA ILE A 75 20.99 7.23 -14.46
C ILE A 75 21.15 7.25 -15.96
N SER A 76 21.16 6.09 -16.62
CA SER A 76 21.33 5.98 -18.08
C SER A 76 20.22 6.68 -18.85
N ASP A 77 19.00 6.64 -18.33
CA ASP A 77 17.82 7.30 -18.88
C ASP A 77 17.76 8.81 -18.58
N GLY A 78 18.73 9.36 -17.83
CA GLY A 78 18.77 10.76 -17.44
C GLY A 78 17.67 11.14 -16.44
N VAL A 79 17.07 10.19 -15.75
CA VAL A 79 16.00 10.44 -14.77
C VAL A 79 16.60 10.89 -13.44
N ASP A 80 16.05 11.96 -12.87
CA ASP A 80 16.41 12.34 -11.49
C ASP A 80 15.80 11.35 -10.50
N TRP A 81 16.56 10.29 -10.19
CA TRP A 81 16.15 9.19 -9.32
C TRP A 81 15.72 9.66 -7.92
N ARG A 82 16.22 10.81 -7.45
CA ARG A 82 15.86 11.39 -6.13
C ARG A 82 14.38 11.73 -6.02
N TYR A 83 13.70 11.87 -7.15
CA TYR A 83 12.28 12.21 -7.24
C TYR A 83 11.47 11.18 -8.05
N ASP A 84 12.10 10.09 -8.47
CA ASP A 84 11.42 9.02 -9.20
C ASP A 84 10.66 8.09 -8.25
N LYS A 85 9.33 8.10 -8.36
CA LYS A 85 8.46 7.30 -7.49
C LYS A 85 8.76 5.81 -7.58
N SER A 86 8.99 5.29 -8.79
CA SER A 86 9.19 3.86 -8.97
C SER A 86 10.46 3.39 -8.26
N PHE A 87 11.55 4.11 -8.42
CA PHE A 87 12.82 3.78 -7.77
C PHE A 87 12.73 3.87 -6.24
N LEU A 88 12.23 5.00 -5.71
CA LEU A 88 12.16 5.21 -4.26
C LEU A 88 11.23 4.20 -3.58
N GLN A 89 10.10 3.87 -4.21
CA GLN A 89 9.18 2.86 -3.70
C GLN A 89 9.81 1.47 -3.69
N PHE A 90 10.47 1.09 -4.78
CA PHE A 90 11.18 -0.19 -4.81
C PHE A 90 12.29 -0.24 -3.75
N TYR A 91 13.00 0.88 -3.56
CA TYR A 91 14.02 0.96 -2.50
C TYR A 91 13.42 0.69 -1.12
N CYS A 92 12.28 1.32 -0.79
CA CYS A 92 11.56 1.06 0.47
C CYS A 92 11.17 -0.41 0.60
N PHE A 93 10.63 -1.03 -0.46
CA PHE A 93 10.26 -2.44 -0.43
C PHE A 93 11.46 -3.37 -0.26
N VAL A 94 12.61 -3.03 -0.84
CA VAL A 94 13.85 -3.79 -0.63
C VAL A 94 14.32 -3.68 0.81
N LEU A 95 14.30 -2.48 1.43
CA LEU A 95 14.67 -2.31 2.82
C LEU A 95 13.78 -3.16 3.74
N SER A 96 12.47 -3.12 3.52
CA SER A 96 11.50 -3.93 4.28
C SER A 96 11.73 -5.43 4.08
N SER A 97 11.94 -5.86 2.83
CA SER A 97 12.21 -7.26 2.51
C SER A 97 13.50 -7.77 3.14
N LEU A 98 14.58 -6.97 3.07
CA LEU A 98 15.86 -7.32 3.69
C LEU A 98 15.75 -7.40 5.21
N ASN A 99 14.96 -6.50 5.82
CA ASN A 99 14.69 -6.56 7.26
C ASN A 99 13.97 -7.86 7.64
N ILE A 100 12.93 -8.26 6.89
CA ILE A 100 12.22 -9.54 7.09
C ILE A 100 13.17 -10.73 6.96
N LEU A 101 14.08 -10.69 6.00
CA LEU A 101 15.03 -11.77 5.73
C LEU A 101 16.24 -11.77 6.68
N ASN A 102 16.34 -10.83 7.62
CA ASN A 102 17.52 -10.60 8.45
C ASN A 102 18.80 -10.44 7.62
N ARG A 103 18.73 -9.64 6.56
CA ARG A 103 19.82 -9.35 5.62
C ARG A 103 19.99 -7.83 5.47
N THR A 104 21.11 -7.44 4.87
CA THR A 104 21.49 -6.03 4.71
C THR A 104 21.65 -5.64 3.24
N LEU A 105 21.67 -4.34 3.00
CA LEU A 105 22.06 -3.78 1.72
C LEU A 105 23.49 -4.21 1.33
N SER A 106 23.72 -4.41 0.03
CA SER A 106 25.08 -4.52 -0.50
C SER A 106 25.84 -3.20 -0.34
N ILE A 107 27.16 -3.24 -0.42
CA ILE A 107 28.01 -2.03 -0.32
C ILE A 107 27.58 -0.98 -1.35
N GLN A 108 27.33 -1.39 -2.60
CA GLN A 108 26.90 -0.49 -3.67
C GLN A 108 25.55 0.20 -3.32
N ASN A 109 24.57 -0.56 -2.84
CA ASN A 109 23.28 -0.03 -2.47
C ASN A 109 23.36 0.84 -1.20
N LEU A 110 24.25 0.52 -0.27
CA LEU A 110 24.49 1.37 0.89
C LEU A 110 25.06 2.74 0.48
N GLU A 111 25.95 2.79 -0.52
CA GLU A 111 26.44 4.08 -1.05
C GLU A 111 25.33 4.90 -1.74
N ILE A 112 24.39 4.23 -2.43
CA ILE A 112 23.19 4.91 -2.96
C ILE A 112 22.33 5.42 -1.81
N PHE A 113 22.14 4.62 -0.76
CA PHE A 113 21.38 5.02 0.42
C PHE A 113 21.94 6.27 1.09
N LYS A 114 23.26 6.36 1.25
CA LYS A 114 23.91 7.57 1.76
C LYS A 114 23.60 8.82 0.92
N LYS A 115 23.53 8.68 -0.42
CA LYS A 115 23.10 9.78 -1.30
C LYS A 115 21.65 10.17 -1.08
N ILE A 116 20.76 9.21 -0.80
CA ILE A 116 19.35 9.48 -0.44
C ILE A 116 19.29 10.29 0.87
N LEU A 117 20.08 9.92 1.87
CA LEU A 117 20.11 10.61 3.16
C LEU A 117 20.62 12.06 3.07
N ASN A 118 21.30 12.43 1.98
CA ASN A 118 21.74 13.81 1.72
C ASN A 118 20.62 14.67 1.09
N ILE A 119 19.45 14.12 0.82
CA ILE A 119 18.30 14.91 0.35
C ILE A 119 17.79 15.76 1.52
N ASP A 120 17.74 17.08 1.31
CA ASP A 120 17.13 17.98 2.28
C ASP A 120 15.64 17.73 2.38
N VAL A 121 15.18 17.37 3.59
CA VAL A 121 13.81 16.90 3.86
C VAL A 121 12.80 17.99 3.50
N VAL A 122 12.93 19.18 4.09
CA VAL A 122 11.94 20.24 3.95
C VAL A 122 11.85 20.74 2.51
N THR A 123 12.99 21.01 1.89
CA THR A 123 13.04 21.52 0.49
C THR A 123 12.47 20.48 -0.47
N SER A 124 12.80 19.21 -0.30
CA SER A 124 12.33 18.15 -1.20
C SER A 124 10.84 17.92 -1.09
N LEU A 125 10.27 17.93 0.14
CA LEU A 125 8.84 17.77 0.36
C LEU A 125 8.05 18.94 -0.21
N LYS A 126 8.51 20.19 -0.03
CA LYS A 126 7.89 21.38 -0.64
C LYS A 126 7.95 21.31 -2.17
N LYS A 127 9.10 20.95 -2.75
CA LYS A 127 9.24 20.76 -4.19
C LYS A 127 8.26 19.76 -4.77
N LYS A 128 7.88 18.73 -4.00
CA LYS A 128 6.87 17.74 -4.38
C LYS A 128 5.43 18.14 -4.06
N GLY A 129 5.21 19.32 -3.49
CA GLY A 129 3.88 19.82 -3.14
C GLY A 129 3.19 19.00 -2.04
N VAL A 130 3.96 18.45 -1.09
CA VAL A 130 3.41 17.68 0.03
C VAL A 130 2.52 18.56 0.90
N ASP A 131 2.92 19.78 1.17
CA ASP A 131 2.18 20.78 1.93
C ASP A 131 0.93 21.30 1.21
N GLU A 132 0.82 21.11 -0.10
CA GLU A 132 -0.34 21.46 -0.92
C GLU A 132 -1.26 20.26 -1.20
N GLY A 133 -0.87 19.03 -0.82
CA GLY A 133 -1.60 17.81 -1.07
C GLY A 133 -1.66 17.43 -2.56
N VAL A 134 -0.61 17.73 -3.31
CA VAL A 134 -0.51 17.37 -4.74
C VAL A 134 -0.48 15.86 -4.91
N GLY A 135 -1.12 15.34 -5.96
CA GLY A 135 -1.23 13.92 -6.23
C GLY A 135 0.13 13.18 -6.19
N GLN A 136 0.17 12.05 -5.52
CA GLN A 136 1.36 11.21 -5.24
C GLN A 136 2.42 11.84 -4.30
N SER A 137 2.19 13.05 -3.78
CA SER A 137 3.11 13.69 -2.84
C SER A 137 3.20 12.92 -1.51
N GLY A 138 2.11 12.29 -1.07
CA GLY A 138 2.08 11.46 0.13
C GLY A 138 3.04 10.27 0.06
N ASN A 139 3.07 9.55 -1.06
CA ASN A 139 4.05 8.48 -1.26
C ASN A 139 5.49 9.00 -1.11
N TYR A 140 5.80 10.15 -1.75
CA TYR A 140 7.13 10.73 -1.65
C TYR A 140 7.47 11.11 -0.20
N SER A 141 6.53 11.74 0.50
CA SER A 141 6.66 12.09 1.92
C SER A 141 6.97 10.85 2.77
N MET A 142 6.22 9.77 2.59
CA MET A 142 6.44 8.50 3.27
C MET A 142 7.84 7.94 2.97
N PHE A 143 8.29 7.91 1.72
CA PHE A 143 9.61 7.38 1.38
C PHE A 143 10.73 8.13 2.10
N ILE A 144 10.68 9.46 2.12
CA ILE A 144 11.67 10.29 2.83
C ILE A 144 11.67 9.98 4.35
N ALA A 145 10.49 9.79 4.95
CA ALA A 145 10.39 9.39 6.35
C ALA A 145 11.01 8.01 6.58
N ILE A 146 10.66 7.00 5.75
CA ILE A 146 11.16 5.63 5.87
C ILE A 146 12.69 5.59 5.80
N PHE A 147 13.31 6.35 4.87
CA PHE A 147 14.77 6.37 4.76
C PHE A 147 15.45 6.95 6.00
N ASN A 148 14.89 8.02 6.58
CA ASN A 148 15.43 8.61 7.80
C ASN A 148 15.19 7.71 9.01
N ILE A 149 14.02 7.09 9.13
CA ILE A 149 13.70 6.11 10.19
C ILE A 149 14.62 4.89 10.08
N TYR A 150 14.80 4.34 8.88
CA TYR A 150 15.68 3.19 8.66
C TYR A 150 17.13 3.51 9.07
N ALA A 151 17.63 4.68 8.67
CA ALA A 151 18.97 5.11 9.06
C ALA A 151 19.10 5.23 10.60
N ASN A 152 18.09 5.84 11.25
CA ASN A 152 18.09 6.04 12.70
C ASN A 152 17.96 4.73 13.49
N ASP A 153 16.96 3.93 13.17
CA ASP A 153 16.56 2.77 13.97
C ASP A 153 17.37 1.51 13.65
N PHE A 154 17.76 1.32 12.40
CA PHE A 154 18.42 0.08 11.94
C PHE A 154 19.92 0.26 11.67
N LEU A 155 20.36 1.41 11.15
CA LEU A 155 21.77 1.66 10.87
C LEU A 155 22.48 2.45 11.97
N LYS A 156 21.75 2.94 12.99
CA LYS A 156 22.26 3.76 14.10
C LYS A 156 22.94 5.05 13.64
N ILE A 157 22.46 5.61 12.53
CA ILE A 157 22.85 6.92 12.02
C ILE A 157 21.82 7.93 12.53
N ASP A 158 22.21 8.84 13.41
CA ASP A 158 21.28 9.84 13.98
C ASP A 158 20.63 10.69 12.88
N ARG A 159 19.29 10.60 12.80
CA ARG A 159 18.43 11.35 11.89
C ARG A 159 17.27 12.02 12.61
N SER A 160 17.41 12.22 13.90
CA SER A 160 16.34 12.76 14.77
C SER A 160 15.84 14.12 14.31
N GLU A 161 16.73 15.02 13.90
CA GLU A 161 16.35 16.35 13.38
C GLU A 161 15.58 16.25 12.05
N GLN A 162 16.00 15.39 11.14
CA GLN A 162 15.31 15.19 9.84
C GLN A 162 13.92 14.58 10.02
N ILE A 163 13.77 13.66 10.97
CA ILE A 163 12.46 13.08 11.35
C ILE A 163 11.57 14.16 11.96
N LYS A 164 12.11 14.99 12.83
CA LYS A 164 11.40 16.13 13.43
C LYS A 164 10.97 17.17 12.39
N ASP A 165 11.84 17.50 11.44
CA ASP A 165 11.51 18.40 10.32
C ASP A 165 10.37 17.85 9.47
N TRP A 166 10.41 16.54 9.17
CA TRP A 166 9.35 15.84 8.47
C TRP A 166 8.02 15.91 9.23
N LEU A 167 8.05 15.64 10.55
CA LEU A 167 6.87 15.71 11.42
C LEU A 167 6.28 17.12 11.46
N ASN A 168 7.12 18.14 11.69
CA ASN A 168 6.68 19.52 11.78
C ASN A 168 6.01 19.99 10.48
N LEU A 169 6.59 19.64 9.32
CA LEU A 169 6.00 20.02 8.05
C LEU A 169 4.64 19.34 7.84
N ASN A 170 4.53 18.05 8.12
CA ASN A 170 3.29 17.32 7.87
C ASN A 170 2.20 17.72 8.87
N ILE A 171 2.46 17.78 10.17
CA ILE A 171 1.43 18.07 11.19
C ILE A 171 0.87 19.48 11.03
N ASN A 172 1.71 20.49 10.78
CA ASN A 172 1.30 21.87 10.64
C ASN A 172 0.45 22.16 9.38
N ARG A 173 0.30 21.20 8.49
CA ARG A 173 -0.43 21.33 7.21
C ARG A 173 -1.69 20.47 7.11
N ILE A 174 -2.02 19.75 8.19
CA ILE A 174 -3.28 18.98 8.26
C ILE A 174 -4.45 19.97 8.30
N ASN A 175 -5.42 19.75 7.43
CA ASN A 175 -6.63 20.57 7.33
C ASN A 175 -7.76 20.08 8.25
N ASN A 176 -8.91 20.75 8.21
CA ASN A 176 -10.04 20.45 9.09
C ASN A 176 -10.72 19.10 8.84
N ASN A 177 -10.42 18.41 7.74
CA ASN A 177 -10.92 17.06 7.49
C ASN A 177 -9.92 15.97 7.92
N GLY A 178 -8.79 16.37 8.51
CA GLY A 178 -7.74 15.48 8.99
C GLY A 178 -6.71 15.07 7.93
N PHE A 179 -6.74 15.64 6.73
CA PHE A 179 -5.83 15.33 5.63
C PHE A 179 -5.11 16.57 5.11
N TRP A 180 -4.37 16.45 4.02
CA TRP A 180 -3.61 17.53 3.38
C TRP A 180 -4.30 18.06 2.14
N GLY A 181 -4.05 19.33 1.79
CA GLY A 181 -4.59 20.00 0.62
C GLY A 181 -5.65 21.04 0.96
N THR A 182 -6.09 21.77 -0.06
CA THR A 182 -6.93 22.98 0.08
C THR A 182 -8.42 22.70 0.07
N LYS A 183 -8.88 21.49 -0.24
CA LYS A 183 -10.29 21.14 -0.30
C LYS A 183 -10.88 20.96 1.08
N ALA A 184 -12.03 21.59 1.32
CA ALA A 184 -12.75 21.50 2.59
C ALA A 184 -13.29 20.09 2.86
N ASN A 185 -13.74 19.39 1.81
CA ASN A 185 -14.21 18.01 1.90
C ASN A 185 -13.12 17.08 1.34
N MET A 186 -12.86 15.97 2.05
CA MET A 186 -11.89 14.97 1.62
C MET A 186 -12.32 14.33 0.29
N ASP A 187 -11.35 14.17 -0.61
CA ASP A 187 -11.51 13.38 -1.82
C ASP A 187 -10.49 12.19 -1.83
N TYR A 188 -10.60 11.36 -2.85
CA TYR A 188 -9.71 10.20 -2.98
C TYR A 188 -8.22 10.56 -3.09
N LEU A 189 -7.87 11.72 -3.66
CA LEU A 189 -6.46 12.14 -3.76
C LEU A 189 -5.92 12.56 -2.39
N GLN A 190 -6.71 13.32 -1.62
CA GLN A 190 -6.34 13.68 -0.26
C GLN A 190 -6.22 12.44 0.63
N PHE A 191 -7.16 11.50 0.50
CA PHE A 191 -7.12 10.23 1.22
C PHE A 191 -5.86 9.43 0.89
N GLN A 192 -5.59 9.14 -0.40
CA GLN A 192 -4.43 8.38 -0.82
C GLN A 192 -3.10 9.04 -0.41
N ASN A 193 -3.03 10.38 -0.48
CA ASN A 193 -1.83 11.09 -0.07
C ASN A 193 -1.66 11.09 1.46
N GLY A 194 -2.76 11.22 2.20
CA GLY A 194 -2.71 11.40 3.64
C GLY A 194 -2.51 10.11 4.43
N TYR A 195 -3.05 8.99 3.96
CA TYR A 195 -2.85 7.70 4.59
C TYR A 195 -1.36 7.41 4.86
N HIS A 196 -0.51 7.67 3.89
CA HIS A 196 0.92 7.40 4.00
C HIS A 196 1.61 8.17 5.13
N GLN A 197 1.17 9.39 5.43
CA GLN A 197 1.70 10.15 6.57
C GLN A 197 1.18 9.57 7.88
N TYR A 198 -0.07 9.14 7.96
CA TYR A 198 -0.62 8.51 9.15
C TYR A 198 0.05 7.16 9.45
N GLU A 199 0.47 6.40 8.46
CA GLU A 199 1.28 5.20 8.65
C GLU A 199 2.60 5.51 9.39
N ILE A 200 3.27 6.58 9.00
CA ILE A 200 4.48 7.05 9.70
C ILE A 200 4.15 7.58 11.10
N PHE A 201 3.03 8.29 11.28
CA PHE A 201 2.59 8.75 12.60
C PHE A 201 2.32 7.57 13.55
N GLU A 202 1.68 6.49 13.09
CA GLU A 202 1.46 5.28 13.90
C GLU A 202 2.79 4.65 14.31
N TYR A 203 3.73 4.50 13.37
CA TYR A 203 5.06 3.96 13.66
C TYR A 203 5.80 4.78 14.70
N LEU A 204 5.80 6.12 14.57
CA LEU A 204 6.44 7.04 15.50
C LEU A 204 5.63 7.33 16.78
N LYS A 205 4.47 6.68 16.94
CA LYS A 205 3.56 6.87 18.11
C LYS A 205 3.09 8.31 18.31
N ILE A 206 2.79 8.99 17.22
CA ILE A 206 2.28 10.37 17.22
C ILE A 206 0.78 10.36 17.50
N ASN A 207 0.39 10.46 18.76
CA ASN A 207 -1.01 10.38 19.20
C ASN A 207 -1.78 11.72 19.13
N TYR A 208 -1.10 12.82 18.99
CA TYR A 208 -1.70 14.18 18.95
C TYR A 208 -2.12 14.62 17.54
N ALA A 209 -1.92 13.81 16.50
CA ALA A 209 -2.50 14.05 15.19
C ALA A 209 -4.03 13.89 15.23
N PRO A 210 -4.80 14.50 14.31
CA PRO A 210 -6.27 14.47 14.34
C PRO A 210 -6.86 13.14 13.84
N TRP A 211 -6.47 12.03 14.47
CA TRP A 211 -6.83 10.66 14.10
C TRP A 211 -8.34 10.46 13.95
N ASN A 212 -9.13 10.88 14.95
CA ASN A 212 -10.58 10.73 14.91
C ASN A 212 -11.24 11.52 13.78
N THR A 213 -10.71 12.70 13.46
CA THR A 213 -11.22 13.51 12.35
C THR A 213 -10.92 12.84 11.02
N ALA A 214 -9.69 12.37 10.81
CA ALA A 214 -9.29 11.67 9.60
C ALA A 214 -10.06 10.34 9.43
N ALA A 215 -10.22 9.58 10.51
CA ALA A 215 -10.98 8.33 10.49
C ALA A 215 -12.48 8.57 10.17
N LYS A 216 -13.12 9.59 10.74
CA LYS A 216 -14.50 9.97 10.38
C LYS A 216 -14.63 10.35 8.90
N SER A 217 -13.67 11.13 8.38
CA SER A 217 -13.66 11.48 6.96
C SER A 217 -13.49 10.24 6.07
N THR A 218 -12.62 9.31 6.47
CA THR A 218 -12.41 8.03 5.77
C THR A 218 -13.67 7.17 5.78
N LEU A 219 -14.37 7.07 6.93
CA LEU A 219 -15.60 6.29 7.08
C LEU A 219 -16.69 6.73 6.09
N LEU A 220 -16.76 8.02 5.77
CA LEU A 220 -17.71 8.56 4.80
C LEU A 220 -17.46 8.11 3.36
N MET A 221 -16.31 7.53 3.05
CA MET A 221 -15.98 7.03 1.70
C MET A 221 -16.51 5.61 1.45
N ALA A 222 -16.91 4.89 2.49
CA ALA A 222 -17.35 3.51 2.37
C ALA A 222 -18.57 3.37 1.47
N ASP A 223 -18.54 2.44 0.54
CA ASP A 223 -19.71 2.04 -0.22
C ASP A 223 -20.62 1.10 0.59
N LYS A 224 -21.74 0.69 0.00
CA LYS A 224 -22.71 -0.20 0.68
C LYS A 224 -22.16 -1.58 1.06
N TYR A 225 -21.07 -2.02 0.44
CA TYR A 225 -20.42 -3.29 0.69
C TYR A 225 -19.21 -3.17 1.63
N GLY A 226 -18.84 -1.94 1.98
CA GLY A 226 -17.69 -1.64 2.83
C GLY A 226 -16.39 -1.50 2.06
N HIS A 227 -16.42 -1.25 0.75
CA HIS A 227 -15.25 -0.90 -0.04
C HIS A 227 -15.04 0.61 -0.09
N PHE A 228 -13.78 1.01 -0.26
CA PHE A 228 -13.36 2.41 -0.17
C PHE A 228 -12.77 2.98 -1.47
N ALA A 229 -12.69 2.19 -2.53
CA ALA A 229 -12.19 2.66 -3.83
C ALA A 229 -13.23 3.52 -4.57
N PRO A 230 -12.80 4.36 -5.53
CA PRO A 230 -13.70 5.17 -6.36
C PRO A 230 -14.45 4.36 -7.42
N TYR A 231 -14.34 3.03 -7.41
CA TYR A 231 -14.98 2.08 -8.32
C TYR A 231 -15.48 0.84 -7.57
N PRO A 232 -16.45 0.09 -8.14
CA PRO A 232 -17.03 -1.06 -7.47
C PRO A 232 -16.01 -2.15 -7.14
N GLY A 233 -16.13 -2.77 -5.96
CA GLY A 233 -15.33 -3.91 -5.54
C GLY A 233 -13.98 -3.55 -4.93
N GLY A 234 -13.70 -2.28 -4.74
CA GLY A 234 -12.51 -1.78 -4.09
C GLY A 234 -11.22 -2.10 -4.85
N GLY A 235 -10.13 -1.47 -4.48
CA GLY A 235 -8.77 -1.90 -4.81
C GLY A 235 -8.12 -2.39 -3.52
N GLY A 236 -7.21 -3.36 -3.60
CA GLY A 236 -6.56 -3.90 -2.41
C GLY A 236 -5.99 -2.81 -1.51
N CYS A 237 -5.25 -1.87 -2.07
CA CYS A 237 -4.66 -0.78 -1.29
C CYS A 237 -5.70 0.18 -0.70
N TYR A 238 -6.75 0.58 -1.43
CA TYR A 238 -7.76 1.50 -0.89
C TYR A 238 -8.48 0.94 0.34
N ASP A 239 -8.86 -0.34 0.30
CA ASP A 239 -9.53 -0.98 1.41
C ASP A 239 -8.58 -1.16 2.60
N TYR A 240 -7.30 -1.43 2.32
CA TYR A 240 -6.29 -1.49 3.36
C TYR A 240 -6.03 -0.12 3.99
N ASP A 241 -5.78 0.92 3.18
CA ASP A 241 -5.52 2.28 3.64
C ASP A 241 -6.66 2.79 4.55
N ALA A 242 -7.92 2.54 4.12
CA ALA A 242 -9.08 2.91 4.91
C ALA A 242 -9.20 2.07 6.20
N THR A 243 -8.99 0.77 6.12
CA THR A 243 -9.02 -0.09 7.30
C THR A 243 -7.94 0.30 8.29
N PHE A 244 -6.74 0.64 7.81
CA PHE A 244 -5.66 1.18 8.64
C PHE A 244 -6.14 2.40 9.43
N MET A 245 -6.70 3.41 8.73
CA MET A 245 -7.22 4.62 9.36
C MET A 245 -8.33 4.37 10.38
N LEU A 246 -9.16 3.36 10.15
CA LEU A 246 -10.30 3.02 11.00
C LEU A 246 -9.95 2.11 12.19
N THR A 247 -8.80 1.45 12.17
CA THR A 247 -8.38 0.46 13.17
C THR A 247 -7.09 0.83 13.91
N SER A 248 -6.59 2.05 13.73
CA SER A 248 -5.44 2.56 14.48
C SER A 248 -5.74 2.62 15.97
N GLU A 249 -4.76 2.32 16.81
CA GLU A 249 -4.87 2.41 18.28
C GLU A 249 -5.19 3.82 18.80
N PHE A 250 -5.02 4.84 17.96
CA PHE A 250 -5.29 6.26 18.30
C PHE A 250 -6.70 6.71 17.89
N VAL A 251 -7.54 5.80 17.38
CA VAL A 251 -8.92 6.09 16.97
C VAL A 251 -9.89 5.53 17.98
N ASP A 252 -10.74 6.40 18.54
CA ASP A 252 -11.85 6.02 19.39
C ASP A 252 -12.98 5.37 18.58
N ASP A 253 -13.97 4.79 19.26
CA ASP A 253 -15.17 4.29 18.59
C ASP A 253 -15.95 5.43 17.92
N ILE A 254 -15.90 5.45 16.59
CA ILE A 254 -16.59 6.40 15.72
C ILE A 254 -17.75 5.76 14.95
N GLY A 255 -18.16 4.55 15.33
CA GLY A 255 -19.23 3.80 14.67
C GLY A 255 -18.75 2.95 13.48
N GLN A 256 -17.45 2.67 13.36
CA GLN A 256 -16.85 1.93 12.22
C GLN A 256 -17.11 0.42 12.23
N LEU A 257 -17.55 -0.15 13.35
CA LEU A 257 -17.69 -1.60 13.54
C LEU A 257 -18.48 -2.30 12.42
N ASN A 258 -19.63 -1.74 12.04
CA ASN A 258 -20.48 -2.34 11.02
C ASN A 258 -19.85 -2.31 9.63
N ILE A 259 -19.11 -1.26 9.30
CA ILE A 259 -18.41 -1.13 8.03
C ILE A 259 -17.25 -2.13 7.98
N LEU A 260 -16.45 -2.23 9.03
CA LEU A 260 -15.35 -3.21 9.09
C LEU A 260 -15.84 -4.65 8.94
N LYS A 261 -16.98 -5.01 9.56
CA LYS A 261 -17.60 -6.35 9.36
C LYS A 261 -18.03 -6.57 7.91
N LYS A 262 -18.60 -5.55 7.26
CA LYS A 262 -18.97 -5.62 5.83
C LYS A 262 -17.74 -5.77 4.95
N THR A 263 -16.70 -4.97 5.19
CA THR A 263 -15.42 -5.05 4.48
C THR A 263 -14.83 -6.46 4.56
N LEU A 264 -14.73 -7.02 5.76
CA LEU A 264 -14.25 -8.39 5.95
C LEU A 264 -15.06 -9.41 5.17
N SER A 265 -16.41 -9.33 5.28
CA SER A 265 -17.30 -10.25 4.57
C SER A 265 -17.16 -10.14 3.05
N SER A 266 -17.05 -8.91 2.52
CA SER A 266 -16.88 -8.67 1.09
C SER A 266 -15.57 -9.22 0.58
N ILE A 267 -14.44 -8.93 1.24
CA ILE A 267 -13.12 -9.42 0.86
C ILE A 267 -13.08 -10.95 0.85
N LEU A 268 -13.60 -11.61 1.90
CA LEU A 268 -13.62 -13.07 1.95
C LEU A 268 -14.45 -13.69 0.81
N ASN A 269 -15.49 -13.02 0.33
CA ASN A 269 -16.31 -13.44 -0.81
C ASN A 269 -15.63 -13.18 -2.18
N GLU A 270 -14.61 -12.34 -2.20
CA GLU A 270 -13.94 -11.89 -3.43
C GLU A 270 -12.66 -12.67 -3.75
N GLN A 271 -12.25 -13.62 -2.92
CA GLN A 271 -11.12 -14.48 -3.24
C GLN A 271 -11.42 -15.27 -4.53
N ASN A 272 -10.47 -15.29 -5.46
CA ASN A 272 -10.58 -16.05 -6.70
C ASN A 272 -10.39 -17.55 -6.47
N SER A 273 -10.85 -18.37 -7.42
CA SER A 273 -10.74 -19.83 -7.33
C SER A 273 -9.29 -20.35 -7.36
N ASP A 274 -8.35 -19.56 -7.84
CA ASP A 274 -6.91 -19.86 -7.81
C ASP A 274 -6.26 -19.60 -6.43
N GLY A 275 -7.02 -18.95 -5.53
CA GLY A 275 -6.61 -18.61 -4.17
C GLY A 275 -6.08 -17.18 -4.01
N GLY A 276 -5.81 -16.46 -5.09
CA GLY A 276 -5.38 -15.07 -5.05
C GLY A 276 -6.53 -14.08 -4.95
N PHE A 277 -6.16 -12.81 -4.84
CA PHE A 277 -7.08 -11.68 -4.91
C PHE A 277 -6.74 -10.78 -6.09
N CYS A 278 -7.75 -10.09 -6.58
CA CYS A 278 -7.68 -9.17 -7.71
C CYS A 278 -8.06 -7.76 -7.31
N GLU A 279 -7.86 -6.82 -8.21
CA GLU A 279 -8.23 -5.42 -8.04
C GLU A 279 -9.74 -5.25 -7.82
N SER A 280 -10.56 -5.87 -8.70
CA SER A 280 -12.02 -5.88 -8.57
C SER A 280 -12.66 -7.00 -9.38
N LYS A 281 -13.48 -7.81 -8.73
CA LYS A 281 -14.35 -8.79 -9.41
C LYS A 281 -15.54 -8.17 -10.14
N PHE A 282 -15.86 -6.91 -9.85
CA PHE A 282 -17.04 -6.24 -10.36
C PHE A 282 -16.78 -5.46 -11.66
N ILE A 283 -15.52 -5.26 -12.02
CA ILE A 283 -15.12 -4.59 -13.25
C ILE A 283 -14.67 -5.63 -14.25
N LYS A 284 -15.55 -5.94 -15.23
CA LYS A 284 -15.26 -6.82 -16.35
C LYS A 284 -15.37 -6.02 -17.64
N TYR A 285 -14.25 -5.77 -18.26
CA TYR A 285 -14.10 -4.84 -19.36
C TYR A 285 -15.03 -5.08 -20.57
N HIS A 286 -15.45 -6.32 -20.81
CA HIS A 286 -16.22 -6.69 -21.99
C HIS A 286 -17.70 -7.03 -21.72
N LYS A 287 -18.25 -6.77 -20.52
CA LYS A 287 -19.61 -7.17 -20.20
C LYS A 287 -20.47 -6.00 -19.70
N LEU A 288 -21.56 -5.74 -20.41
CA LEU A 288 -22.64 -4.79 -20.05
C LEU A 288 -23.20 -4.88 -18.62
N PRO A 289 -23.13 -6.03 -17.88
CA PRO A 289 -23.65 -6.10 -16.51
C PRO A 289 -23.02 -5.13 -15.51
N ASN A 290 -21.87 -4.58 -15.83
CA ASN A 290 -21.14 -3.69 -14.91
C ASN A 290 -21.74 -2.30 -14.77
N ILE A 291 -22.51 -1.83 -15.75
CA ILE A 291 -23.20 -0.52 -15.68
C ILE A 291 -24.08 -0.44 -14.42
N ARG A 292 -24.81 -1.50 -14.11
CA ARG A 292 -25.64 -1.55 -12.90
C ARG A 292 -24.80 -1.44 -11.61
N ASN A 293 -23.67 -2.12 -11.55
CA ASN A 293 -22.79 -2.07 -10.40
C ASN A 293 -22.13 -0.69 -10.26
N ILE A 294 -21.69 -0.10 -11.38
CA ILE A 294 -21.13 1.26 -11.43
C ILE A 294 -22.16 2.30 -10.97
N ILE A 295 -23.37 2.26 -11.52
CA ILE A 295 -24.44 3.17 -11.12
C ILE A 295 -24.77 2.99 -9.64
N SER A 296 -24.93 1.76 -9.18
CA SER A 296 -25.19 1.46 -7.78
C SER A 296 -24.08 1.99 -6.88
N HIS A 297 -22.81 1.79 -7.26
CA HIS A 297 -21.65 2.31 -6.53
C HIS A 297 -21.69 3.84 -6.45
N ILE A 298 -21.83 4.54 -7.58
CA ILE A 298 -21.87 6.00 -7.65
C ILE A 298 -23.01 6.56 -6.79
N LEU A 299 -24.21 5.95 -6.81
CA LEU A 299 -25.34 6.42 -6.03
C LEU A 299 -25.15 6.27 -4.52
N HIS A 300 -24.32 5.34 -4.07
CA HIS A 300 -24.02 5.13 -2.66
C HIS A 300 -22.81 5.94 -2.16
N GLN A 301 -22.11 6.60 -3.05
CA GLN A 301 -21.03 7.50 -2.67
C GLN A 301 -21.56 8.83 -2.09
N PRO A 302 -20.87 9.43 -1.11
CA PRO A 302 -21.17 10.78 -0.65
C PRO A 302 -21.23 11.78 -1.80
N ALA A 303 -22.13 12.77 -1.70
CA ALA A 303 -22.41 13.72 -2.79
C ALA A 303 -21.13 14.44 -3.28
N HIS A 304 -20.22 14.79 -2.38
CA HIS A 304 -18.99 15.53 -2.68
C HIS A 304 -17.93 14.73 -3.44
N ILE A 305 -17.95 13.38 -3.37
CA ILE A 305 -17.04 12.52 -4.13
C ILE A 305 -17.70 11.85 -5.34
N ARG A 306 -19.01 12.01 -5.49
CA ARG A 306 -19.79 11.35 -6.55
C ARG A 306 -19.32 11.74 -7.97
N LEU A 307 -19.02 13.02 -8.18
CA LEU A 307 -18.48 13.49 -9.46
C LEU A 307 -17.12 12.88 -9.78
N TRP A 308 -16.27 12.77 -8.78
CA TRP A 308 -14.98 12.08 -8.92
C TRP A 308 -15.16 10.60 -9.24
N SER A 309 -16.05 9.92 -8.57
CA SER A 309 -16.38 8.51 -8.84
C SER A 309 -16.92 8.32 -10.26
N ILE A 310 -17.79 9.22 -10.75
CA ILE A 310 -18.25 9.22 -12.15
C ILE A 310 -17.06 9.36 -13.11
N TYR A 311 -16.21 10.35 -12.91
CA TYR A 311 -15.04 10.60 -13.73
C TYR A 311 -14.11 9.38 -13.79
N MET A 312 -13.81 8.80 -12.63
CA MET A 312 -12.97 7.60 -12.53
C MET A 312 -13.58 6.42 -13.25
N ASN A 313 -14.87 6.12 -13.02
CA ASN A 313 -15.54 5.01 -13.68
C ASN A 313 -15.62 5.19 -15.20
N LEU A 314 -15.85 6.40 -15.70
CA LEU A 314 -15.83 6.69 -17.14
C LEU A 314 -14.44 6.46 -17.74
N ASN A 315 -13.38 6.89 -17.04
CA ASN A 315 -12.01 6.65 -17.49
C ASN A 315 -11.67 5.16 -17.48
N LEU A 316 -12.05 4.45 -16.42
CA LEU A 316 -11.83 3.01 -16.31
C LEU A 316 -12.54 2.22 -17.42
N CYS A 317 -13.72 2.64 -17.86
CA CYS A 317 -14.42 2.04 -18.99
C CYS A 317 -13.66 2.19 -20.33
N ARG A 318 -12.68 3.11 -20.43
CA ARG A 318 -11.86 3.31 -21.64
C ARG A 318 -10.61 2.43 -21.68
N PHE A 319 -10.19 1.88 -20.56
CA PHE A 319 -8.92 1.14 -20.46
C PHE A 319 -9.19 -0.34 -20.22
N LYS A 320 -8.65 -1.18 -21.11
CA LYS A 320 -8.78 -2.62 -21.02
C LYS A 320 -8.03 -3.19 -19.81
N HIS A 321 -6.92 -2.57 -19.44
CA HIS A 321 -6.03 -3.04 -18.40
C HIS A 321 -5.73 -1.92 -17.43
N ARG A 322 -5.50 -2.28 -16.15
CA ARG A 322 -5.10 -1.32 -15.15
C ARG A 322 -3.59 -1.20 -15.03
N ASN A 323 -3.02 -0.22 -15.68
CA ASN A 323 -1.61 0.16 -15.48
C ASN A 323 -1.45 1.58 -14.95
N ILE A 324 -2.55 2.27 -14.61
CA ILE A 324 -2.57 3.72 -14.39
C ILE A 324 -1.95 4.11 -13.05
N TYR A 325 -2.00 3.23 -12.05
CA TYR A 325 -1.68 3.58 -10.66
C TYR A 325 -0.45 2.88 -10.07
N SER A 326 0.10 1.90 -10.77
CA SER A 326 1.26 1.17 -10.27
C SER A 326 2.30 0.94 -11.37
N TYR A 327 3.53 1.35 -11.12
CA TYR A 327 4.64 1.20 -12.06
C TYR A 327 5.04 -0.26 -12.29
N TRP A 328 4.62 -1.14 -11.38
CA TRP A 328 4.86 -2.58 -11.44
C TRP A 328 3.70 -3.36 -12.06
N ALA A 329 2.54 -2.73 -12.28
CA ALA A 329 1.41 -3.40 -12.89
C ALA A 329 1.69 -3.64 -14.37
N HIS A 330 1.57 -4.90 -14.78
CA HIS A 330 1.73 -5.26 -16.17
C HIS A 330 0.55 -4.72 -16.99
N PRO A 331 0.77 -4.15 -18.18
CA PRO A 331 -0.29 -3.54 -19.00
C PRO A 331 -1.37 -4.53 -19.47
N TYR A 332 -1.11 -5.83 -19.38
CA TYR A 332 -2.05 -6.89 -19.79
C TYR A 332 -2.82 -7.54 -18.64
N ARG A 333 -2.69 -7.04 -17.42
CA ARG A 333 -3.44 -7.56 -16.27
C ARG A 333 -4.91 -7.18 -16.37
N GLU A 334 -5.79 -8.19 -16.25
CA GLU A 334 -7.23 -7.95 -16.17
C GLU A 334 -7.61 -7.48 -14.74
N TRP A 335 -8.77 -6.81 -14.63
CA TRP A 335 -9.27 -6.31 -13.36
C TRP A 335 -9.59 -7.40 -12.34
N ASP A 336 -10.11 -8.53 -12.83
CA ASP A 336 -10.50 -9.68 -12.02
C ASP A 336 -9.42 -10.77 -11.97
N GLU A 337 -8.20 -10.50 -12.47
CA GLU A 337 -7.07 -11.41 -12.43
C GLU A 337 -6.30 -11.28 -11.11
N SER A 338 -6.09 -12.43 -10.46
CA SER A 338 -5.33 -12.52 -9.20
C SER A 338 -3.88 -12.06 -9.38
N ASN A 339 -3.37 -11.34 -8.39
CA ASN A 339 -1.98 -10.91 -8.37
C ASN A 339 -1.45 -10.78 -6.94
N SER A 340 -0.12 -10.77 -6.80
CA SER A 340 0.53 -10.73 -5.48
C SER A 340 0.32 -9.40 -4.74
N TRP A 341 0.19 -8.26 -5.44
CA TRP A 341 -0.08 -6.96 -4.85
C TRP A 341 -1.44 -6.91 -4.15
N ASP A 342 -2.52 -7.20 -4.89
CA ASP A 342 -3.86 -7.18 -4.32
C ASP A 342 -4.02 -8.26 -3.25
N THR A 343 -3.39 -9.43 -3.43
CA THR A 343 -3.39 -10.50 -2.43
C THR A 343 -2.75 -10.03 -1.13
N PHE A 344 -1.63 -9.32 -1.18
CA PHE A 344 -0.97 -8.77 0.01
C PHE A 344 -1.88 -7.81 0.76
N PHE A 345 -2.42 -6.78 0.09
CA PHE A 345 -3.26 -5.79 0.76
C PHE A 345 -4.59 -6.34 1.27
N ARG A 346 -5.19 -7.31 0.57
CA ARG A 346 -6.39 -8.00 1.08
C ARG A 346 -6.09 -8.81 2.35
N LEU A 347 -4.96 -9.50 2.40
CA LEU A 347 -4.54 -10.22 3.61
C LEU A 347 -4.23 -9.27 4.78
N LEU A 348 -3.58 -8.14 4.53
CA LEU A 348 -3.37 -7.10 5.54
C LEU A 348 -4.68 -6.54 6.07
N THR A 349 -5.64 -6.27 5.18
CA THR A 349 -6.98 -5.80 5.56
C THR A 349 -7.68 -6.81 6.46
N ILE A 350 -7.66 -8.10 6.08
CA ILE A 350 -8.22 -9.19 6.90
C ILE A 350 -7.55 -9.21 8.28
N TYR A 351 -6.22 -9.17 8.33
CA TYR A 351 -5.49 -9.14 9.59
C TYR A 351 -5.93 -7.97 10.48
N ARG A 352 -5.90 -6.73 9.95
CA ARG A 352 -6.25 -5.53 10.72
C ARG A 352 -7.66 -5.61 11.29
N ILE A 353 -8.62 -6.07 10.50
CA ILE A 353 -10.01 -6.24 10.97
C ILE A 353 -10.09 -7.35 12.02
N CYS A 354 -9.44 -8.49 11.82
CA CYS A 354 -9.41 -9.57 12.82
C CYS A 354 -8.77 -9.10 14.13
N ASN A 355 -7.71 -8.31 14.06
CA ASN A 355 -7.06 -7.76 15.24
C ASN A 355 -7.96 -6.76 15.97
N TYR A 356 -8.60 -5.83 15.25
CA TYR A 356 -9.52 -4.84 15.82
C TYR A 356 -10.75 -5.50 16.45
N LEU A 357 -11.33 -6.51 15.79
CA LEU A 357 -12.48 -7.28 16.30
C LEU A 357 -12.11 -8.33 17.34
N ASN A 358 -10.83 -8.47 17.65
CA ASN A 358 -10.29 -9.47 18.56
C ASN A 358 -10.69 -10.92 18.21
N LEU A 359 -10.73 -11.25 16.91
CA LEU A 359 -11.02 -12.60 16.44
C LEU A 359 -9.80 -13.51 16.67
N GLU A 360 -10.04 -14.83 16.87
CA GLU A 360 -8.97 -15.81 17.07
C GLU A 360 -8.02 -15.90 15.87
N GLU A 361 -8.55 -15.70 14.68
CA GLU A 361 -7.80 -15.74 13.42
C GLU A 361 -6.70 -14.69 13.31
N LYS A 362 -6.71 -13.62 14.11
CA LYS A 362 -5.59 -12.68 14.20
C LYS A 362 -4.26 -13.39 14.48
N ASN A 363 -4.32 -14.52 15.22
CA ASN A 363 -3.14 -15.31 15.57
C ASN A 363 -2.52 -16.09 14.40
N LEU A 364 -3.21 -16.16 13.25
CA LEU A 364 -2.68 -16.74 12.02
C LEU A 364 -1.70 -15.81 11.29
N PHE A 365 -1.63 -14.55 11.70
CA PHE A 365 -0.82 -13.51 11.07
C PHE A 365 0.29 -13.03 11.99
N GLN A 366 1.30 -12.41 11.37
CA GLN A 366 2.33 -11.63 12.05
C GLN A 366 2.64 -10.38 11.22
N ILE A 367 2.49 -9.22 11.83
CA ILE A 367 2.95 -7.98 11.20
C ILE A 367 4.43 -7.76 11.47
N ASN A 368 5.12 -7.29 10.47
CA ASN A 368 6.47 -6.75 10.61
C ASN A 368 6.34 -5.26 10.97
N ASN A 369 7.02 -4.85 12.04
CA ASN A 369 7.04 -3.47 12.51
C ASN A 369 7.96 -2.55 11.68
N PHE A 370 7.99 -2.73 10.37
CA PHE A 370 8.74 -1.85 9.48
C PHE A 370 7.75 -0.90 8.77
N PRO A 371 7.98 0.43 8.78
CA PRO A 371 7.07 1.36 8.13
C PRO A 371 7.13 1.21 6.60
N GLY A 372 6.00 1.44 5.91
CA GLY A 372 5.94 1.51 4.45
C GLY A 372 5.59 0.21 3.72
N ILE A 373 5.11 -0.78 4.44
CA ILE A 373 4.56 -2.02 3.85
C ILE A 373 3.18 -2.37 4.38
N GLY A 374 2.57 -1.46 5.10
CA GLY A 374 1.25 -1.62 5.72
C GLY A 374 1.28 -1.89 7.18
#